data_8e1b780b28396d5187f13a213154ce50
#
_entry.id   8e1b780b28396d5187f13a213154ce50
#
_cell.length_a   1.000
_cell.length_b   1.000
_cell.length_c   1.000
_cell.angle_alpha   90.00
_cell.angle_beta   90.00
_cell.angle_gamma   90.00
#
_symmetry.space_group_name_H-M   'P 1'
#
loop_
_entity.id
_entity.type
_entity.pdbx_description
1 polymer ?
#
loop_
_entity_poly.entity_id
_entity_poly.type
_entity_poly.pdbx_seq_one_letter_code
_entity_poly.pdbx_strand_id
1 'polypeptide(L)'
;MIAMMKMITGIENVFKDERETLIPVAFFSEYQSYLGQEKLDSVLATKPAWASHPIVKGQLDILAYQKSLEEKKQAFVGQQFIDLEEADPDGKMHKLSEYVGKGKWVLVDFWASWCGPCKAEMPNVVTAYEKYHDKGFDIVGLSFDNKKEPWVKDIAELKMPWTHLSDLKGWKTVASEVYGVNSIPDNLLIDPQGKIVARGLRAQALQDKLKEIFE
;
A
#
# COMPACT_ATOMS: atom_id res chain seq x y z
N MET A 1 11.46 -25.97 -3.19
CA MET A 1 12.07 -25.49 -1.95
C MET A 1 13.60 -25.59 -1.95
N ILE A 2 14.21 -26.77 -2.13
CA ILE A 2 15.68 -26.96 -2.10
C ILE A 2 16.43 -26.14 -3.16
N ALA A 3 15.93 -26.03 -4.38
CA ALA A 3 16.58 -25.26 -5.45
C ALA A 3 16.61 -23.75 -5.16
N MET A 4 15.52 -23.21 -4.61
CA MET A 4 15.41 -21.82 -4.21
C MET A 4 16.35 -21.48 -3.03
N MET A 5 16.45 -22.37 -2.05
CA MET A 5 17.40 -22.22 -0.92
C MET A 5 18.86 -22.22 -1.41
N LYS A 6 19.23 -23.11 -2.35
CA LYS A 6 20.58 -23.13 -2.95
C LYS A 6 20.87 -21.85 -3.73
N MET A 7 19.89 -21.31 -4.44
CA MET A 7 20.02 -20.03 -5.16
C MET A 7 20.29 -18.88 -4.20
N ILE A 8 19.48 -18.78 -3.12
CA ILE A 8 19.62 -17.74 -2.09
C ILE A 8 21.00 -17.82 -1.43
N THR A 9 21.46 -19.02 -1.06
CA THR A 9 22.81 -19.21 -0.49
C THR A 9 23.92 -18.81 -1.48
N GLY A 10 23.76 -19.11 -2.77
CA GLY A 10 24.68 -18.68 -3.82
C GLY A 10 24.77 -17.15 -3.93
N ILE A 11 23.63 -16.47 -3.92
CA ILE A 11 23.54 -15.01 -3.93
C ILE A 11 24.21 -14.40 -2.69
N GLU A 12 23.92 -14.95 -1.52
CA GLU A 12 24.50 -14.50 -0.24
C GLU A 12 26.03 -14.63 -0.25
N ASN A 13 26.58 -15.73 -0.80
CA ASN A 13 28.02 -15.93 -0.90
C ASN A 13 28.69 -14.92 -1.85
N VAL A 14 28.04 -14.55 -2.96
CA VAL A 14 28.54 -13.50 -3.86
C VAL A 14 28.64 -12.16 -3.15
N PHE A 15 27.67 -11.81 -2.33
CA PHE A 15 27.67 -10.54 -1.58
C PHE A 15 28.67 -10.53 -0.41
N LYS A 16 29.01 -11.68 0.14
CA LYS A 16 30.04 -11.82 1.19
C LYS A 16 31.47 -11.83 0.63
N ASP A 17 31.62 -11.88 -0.69
CA ASP A 17 32.95 -11.86 -1.31
C ASP A 17 33.60 -10.48 -1.12
N GLU A 18 34.63 -10.41 -0.28
CA GLU A 18 35.36 -9.18 0.06
C GLU A 18 36.30 -8.69 -1.05
N ARG A 19 36.43 -9.44 -2.17
CA ARG A 19 37.27 -9.02 -3.29
C ARG A 19 36.67 -7.76 -3.93
N GLU A 20 37.55 -6.82 -4.28
CA GLU A 20 37.22 -5.60 -5.04
C GLU A 20 36.85 -5.95 -6.49
N THR A 21 35.80 -6.71 -6.69
CA THR A 21 35.32 -7.08 -8.01
C THR A 21 33.99 -6.37 -8.31
N LEU A 22 33.72 -6.12 -9.59
CA LEU A 22 32.43 -5.59 -10.03
C LEU A 22 31.31 -6.63 -9.99
N ILE A 23 31.61 -7.89 -9.66
CA ILE A 23 30.62 -8.98 -9.62
C ILE A 23 29.54 -8.71 -8.55
N PRO A 24 29.88 -8.41 -7.28
CA PRO A 24 28.85 -8.06 -6.29
C PRO A 24 28.04 -6.82 -6.67
N VAL A 25 28.66 -5.84 -7.31
CA VAL A 25 27.97 -4.63 -7.78
C VAL A 25 26.93 -4.96 -8.85
N ALA A 26 27.30 -5.78 -9.86
CA ALA A 26 26.37 -6.19 -10.91
C ALA A 26 25.22 -7.05 -10.34
N PHE A 27 25.55 -7.97 -9.42
CA PHE A 27 24.54 -8.81 -8.76
C PHE A 27 23.61 -8.04 -7.84
N PHE A 28 24.08 -6.98 -7.20
CA PHE A 28 23.24 -6.22 -6.26
C PHE A 28 22.00 -5.65 -6.93
N SER A 29 22.13 -5.07 -8.12
CA SER A 29 21.01 -4.48 -8.85
C SER A 29 19.89 -5.47 -9.15
N GLU A 30 20.25 -6.73 -9.40
CA GLU A 30 19.33 -7.73 -9.93
C GLU A 30 18.81 -8.69 -8.85
N TYR A 31 19.63 -8.98 -7.85
CA TYR A 31 19.35 -10.08 -6.92
C TYR A 31 19.17 -9.66 -5.46
N GLN A 32 19.38 -8.39 -5.08
CA GLN A 32 19.26 -7.95 -3.70
C GLN A 32 17.86 -8.23 -3.10
N SER A 33 16.79 -8.15 -3.90
CA SER A 33 15.43 -8.42 -3.47
C SER A 33 15.17 -9.89 -3.07
N TYR A 34 15.99 -10.83 -3.56
CA TYR A 34 15.86 -12.24 -3.23
C TYR A 34 16.43 -12.60 -1.86
N LEU A 35 17.32 -11.76 -1.29
CA LEU A 35 17.89 -12.00 0.03
C LEU A 35 16.89 -11.76 1.17
N GLY A 36 15.96 -10.84 0.97
CA GLY A 36 15.16 -10.28 2.06
C GLY A 36 15.96 -9.31 2.94
N GLN A 37 15.25 -8.44 3.66
CA GLN A 37 15.85 -7.32 4.39
C GLN A 37 16.85 -7.75 5.46
N GLU A 38 16.54 -8.77 6.24
CA GLU A 38 17.39 -9.24 7.35
C GLU A 38 18.77 -9.72 6.87
N LYS A 39 18.80 -10.51 5.78
CA LYS A 39 20.06 -10.99 5.21
C LYS A 39 20.84 -9.87 4.53
N LEU A 40 20.17 -8.96 3.85
CA LEU A 40 20.78 -7.79 3.24
C LEU A 40 21.45 -6.91 4.30
N ASP A 41 20.75 -6.61 5.38
CA ASP A 41 21.28 -5.83 6.51
C ASP A 41 22.51 -6.53 7.13
N SER A 42 22.45 -7.87 7.29
CA SER A 42 23.60 -8.66 7.78
C SER A 42 24.83 -8.57 6.89
N VAL A 43 24.66 -8.63 5.57
CA VAL A 43 25.75 -8.48 4.60
C VAL A 43 26.34 -7.07 4.64
N LEU A 44 25.48 -6.06 4.65
CA LEU A 44 25.90 -4.66 4.66
C LEU A 44 26.58 -4.27 5.99
N ALA A 45 26.24 -4.92 7.10
CA ALA A 45 26.90 -4.73 8.39
C ALA A 45 28.38 -5.08 8.37
N THR A 46 28.84 -5.96 7.47
CA THR A 46 30.26 -6.27 7.26
C THR A 46 31.02 -5.15 6.53
N LYS A 47 30.33 -4.12 6.06
CA LYS A 47 30.89 -2.98 5.30
C LYS A 47 31.75 -3.42 4.10
N PRO A 48 31.24 -4.26 3.20
CA PRO A 48 32.04 -4.74 2.07
C PRO A 48 32.42 -3.58 1.14
N ALA A 49 33.61 -3.62 0.54
CA ALA A 49 34.14 -2.54 -0.30
C ALA A 49 33.19 -2.16 -1.47
N TRP A 50 32.54 -3.16 -2.07
CA TRP A 50 31.57 -2.95 -3.14
C TRP A 50 30.34 -2.14 -2.74
N ALA A 51 29.97 -2.09 -1.45
CA ALA A 51 28.83 -1.31 -0.97
C ALA A 51 29.02 0.20 -1.14
N SER A 52 30.26 0.66 -1.23
CA SER A 52 30.60 2.07 -1.50
C SER A 52 30.57 2.45 -2.98
N HIS A 53 30.40 1.47 -3.89
CA HIS A 53 30.31 1.75 -5.31
C HIS A 53 29.10 2.65 -5.64
N PRO A 54 29.23 3.70 -6.49
CA PRO A 54 28.14 4.68 -6.73
C PRO A 54 26.82 4.07 -7.13
N ILE A 55 26.81 3.01 -7.95
CA ILE A 55 25.59 2.30 -8.37
C ILE A 55 24.88 1.66 -7.16
N VAL A 56 25.64 0.94 -6.32
CA VAL A 56 25.09 0.29 -5.12
C VAL A 56 24.61 1.33 -4.13
N LYS A 57 25.39 2.37 -3.89
CA LYS A 57 25.00 3.47 -2.99
C LYS A 57 23.69 4.11 -3.44
N GLY A 58 23.55 4.43 -4.74
CA GLY A 58 22.31 4.99 -5.26
C GLY A 58 21.10 4.06 -5.05
N GLN A 59 21.27 2.75 -5.19
CA GLN A 59 20.19 1.78 -4.92
C GLN A 59 19.87 1.66 -3.43
N LEU A 60 20.88 1.68 -2.56
CA LEU A 60 20.68 1.67 -1.11
C LEU A 60 19.96 2.94 -0.65
N ASP A 61 20.28 4.11 -1.22
CA ASP A 61 19.59 5.35 -0.93
C ASP A 61 18.09 5.28 -1.33
N ILE A 62 17.78 4.66 -2.49
CA ILE A 62 16.41 4.41 -2.93
C ILE A 62 15.69 3.47 -1.95
N LEU A 63 16.31 2.36 -1.55
CA LEU A 63 15.73 1.42 -0.60
C LEU A 63 15.48 2.06 0.77
N ALA A 64 16.43 2.84 1.26
CA ALA A 64 16.27 3.58 2.52
C ALA A 64 15.14 4.61 2.43
N TYR A 65 15.01 5.30 1.30
CA TYR A 65 13.90 6.21 1.06
C TYR A 65 12.55 5.49 1.03
N GLN A 66 12.45 4.37 0.30
CA GLN A 66 11.23 3.55 0.25
C GLN A 66 10.83 3.04 1.64
N LYS A 67 11.81 2.56 2.43
CA LYS A 67 11.59 2.15 3.81
C LYS A 67 11.05 3.29 4.66
N SER A 68 11.64 4.48 4.55
CA SER A 68 11.18 5.65 5.28
C SER A 68 9.76 6.07 4.94
N LEU A 69 9.35 5.90 3.67
CA LEU A 69 7.97 6.14 3.23
C LEU A 69 7.01 5.11 3.84
N GLU A 70 7.41 3.84 3.87
CA GLU A 70 6.59 2.79 4.47
C GLU A 70 6.44 2.97 5.99
N GLU A 71 7.54 3.32 6.69
CA GLU A 71 7.49 3.65 8.12
C GLU A 71 6.53 4.82 8.41
N LYS A 72 6.57 5.87 7.59
CA LYS A 72 5.62 6.99 7.71
C LYS A 72 4.18 6.56 7.47
N LYS A 73 3.92 5.67 6.52
CA LYS A 73 2.59 5.11 6.29
C LYS A 73 2.13 4.29 7.49
N GLN A 74 2.98 3.40 7.99
CA GLN A 74 2.66 2.55 9.14
C GLN A 74 2.50 3.34 10.45
N ALA A 75 3.05 4.54 10.55
CA ALA A 75 2.86 5.42 11.71
C ALA A 75 1.39 5.84 11.93
N PHE A 76 0.53 5.72 10.92
CA PHE A 76 -0.91 5.94 11.09
C PHE A 76 -1.61 4.79 11.83
N VAL A 77 -1.05 3.57 11.79
CA VAL A 77 -1.63 2.41 12.48
C VAL A 77 -1.60 2.63 14.00
N GLY A 78 -2.73 2.45 14.64
CA GLY A 78 -2.93 2.71 16.07
C GLY A 78 -3.47 4.11 16.38
N GLN A 79 -3.51 5.03 15.41
CA GLN A 79 -4.06 6.37 15.57
C GLN A 79 -5.57 6.42 15.23
N GLN A 80 -6.26 7.46 15.70
CA GLN A 80 -7.61 7.77 15.26
C GLN A 80 -7.57 8.29 13.82
N PHE A 81 -8.61 7.99 13.05
CA PHE A 81 -8.75 8.55 11.71
C PHE A 81 -8.82 10.08 11.77
N ILE A 82 -8.39 10.73 10.72
CA ILE A 82 -8.46 12.19 10.57
C ILE A 82 -9.63 12.49 9.65
N ASP A 83 -10.56 13.32 10.10
CA ASP A 83 -11.73 13.67 9.30
C ASP A 83 -11.34 14.55 8.10
N LEU A 84 -12.03 14.34 7.01
CA LEU A 84 -11.93 15.15 5.79
C LEU A 84 -13.28 15.25 5.11
N GLU A 85 -13.46 16.20 4.21
CA GLU A 85 -14.70 16.44 3.51
C GLU A 85 -14.45 16.48 1.99
N GLU A 86 -15.17 15.65 1.25
CA GLU A 86 -15.10 15.57 -0.21
C GLU A 86 -16.51 15.35 -0.78
N ALA A 87 -16.69 15.61 -2.08
CA ALA A 87 -17.97 15.46 -2.76
C ALA A 87 -18.21 14.03 -3.25
N ASP A 88 -19.45 13.57 -3.20
CA ASP A 88 -19.88 12.37 -3.91
C ASP A 88 -20.04 12.63 -5.44
N PRO A 89 -20.37 11.59 -6.25
CA PRO A 89 -20.61 11.77 -7.68
C PRO A 89 -21.70 12.77 -8.03
N ASP A 90 -22.65 13.05 -7.14
CA ASP A 90 -23.72 14.02 -7.36
C ASP A 90 -23.31 15.45 -6.93
N GLY A 91 -22.13 15.60 -6.36
CA GLY A 91 -21.58 16.88 -5.93
C GLY A 91 -22.00 17.29 -4.51
N LYS A 92 -22.61 16.38 -3.77
CA LYS A 92 -22.96 16.61 -2.36
C LYS A 92 -21.73 16.37 -1.50
N MET A 93 -21.44 17.32 -0.61
CA MET A 93 -20.32 17.21 0.33
C MET A 93 -20.62 16.23 1.46
N HIS A 94 -19.65 15.39 1.78
CA HIS A 94 -19.69 14.41 2.86
C HIS A 94 -18.42 14.43 3.67
N LYS A 95 -18.56 14.29 4.98
CA LYS A 95 -17.43 14.07 5.88
C LYS A 95 -17.14 12.59 6.02
N LEU A 96 -15.87 12.23 6.09
CA LEU A 96 -15.47 10.85 6.35
C LEU A 96 -16.06 10.32 7.67
N SER A 97 -16.21 11.19 8.66
CA SER A 97 -16.86 10.90 9.94
C SER A 97 -18.36 10.52 9.84
N GLU A 98 -19.01 10.69 8.70
CA GLU A 98 -20.36 10.18 8.49
C GLU A 98 -20.38 8.64 8.37
N TYR A 99 -19.26 8.04 7.96
CA TYR A 99 -19.10 6.62 7.66
C TYR A 99 -18.22 5.89 8.67
N VAL A 100 -17.17 6.55 9.15
CA VAL A 100 -16.14 5.97 10.02
C VAL A 100 -16.46 6.24 11.50
N GLY A 101 -16.12 5.29 12.38
CA GLY A 101 -16.37 5.43 13.83
C GLY A 101 -17.86 5.34 14.21
N LYS A 102 -18.67 4.65 13.38
CA LYS A 102 -20.12 4.48 13.57
C LYS A 102 -20.53 3.04 13.91
N GLY A 103 -19.63 2.28 14.51
CA GLY A 103 -19.92 0.91 14.91
C GLY A 103 -19.67 -0.14 13.81
N LYS A 104 -19.17 0.27 12.65
CA LYS A 104 -18.77 -0.62 11.55
C LYS A 104 -17.26 -0.60 11.36
N TRP A 105 -16.74 -1.69 10.83
CA TRP A 105 -15.39 -1.73 10.23
C TRP A 105 -15.44 -1.06 8.87
N VAL A 106 -14.52 -0.14 8.59
CA VAL A 106 -14.50 0.59 7.31
C VAL A 106 -13.13 0.48 6.65
N LEU A 107 -13.12 0.07 5.39
CA LEU A 107 -11.96 0.20 4.52
C LEU A 107 -12.04 1.56 3.81
N VAL A 108 -11.13 2.47 4.11
CA VAL A 108 -10.94 3.69 3.32
C VAL A 108 -9.96 3.37 2.22
N ASP A 109 -10.43 3.27 0.97
CA ASP A 109 -9.65 2.84 -0.19
C ASP A 109 -9.27 4.04 -1.06
N PHE A 110 -7.96 4.22 -1.27
CA PHE A 110 -7.40 5.29 -2.12
C PHE A 110 -7.12 4.75 -3.52
N TRP A 111 -7.86 5.24 -4.49
CA TRP A 111 -7.83 4.72 -5.85
C TRP A 111 -8.00 5.81 -6.91
N ALA A 112 -7.95 5.46 -8.19
CA ALA A 112 -8.34 6.33 -9.30
C ALA A 112 -8.67 5.51 -10.55
N SER A 113 -9.49 6.07 -11.44
CA SER A 113 -9.85 5.44 -12.72
C SER A 113 -8.65 5.22 -13.65
N TRP A 114 -7.65 6.08 -13.60
CA TRP A 114 -6.40 5.97 -14.37
C TRP A 114 -5.38 4.99 -13.75
N CYS A 115 -5.63 4.48 -12.53
CA CYS A 115 -4.72 3.58 -11.81
C CYS A 115 -4.95 2.12 -12.21
N GLY A 116 -4.14 1.60 -13.12
CA GLY A 116 -4.22 0.21 -13.56
C GLY A 116 -4.13 -0.82 -12.42
N PRO A 117 -3.14 -0.73 -11.52
CA PRO A 117 -3.04 -1.63 -10.36
C PRO A 117 -4.26 -1.54 -9.41
N CYS A 118 -4.87 -0.35 -9.24
CA CYS A 118 -6.09 -0.21 -8.44
C CYS A 118 -7.25 -1.00 -9.06
N LYS A 119 -7.43 -0.86 -10.38
CA LYS A 119 -8.48 -1.59 -11.13
C LYS A 119 -8.27 -3.10 -11.08
N ALA A 120 -7.03 -3.57 -11.10
CA ALA A 120 -6.71 -4.99 -10.96
C ALA A 120 -7.03 -5.54 -9.56
N GLU A 121 -6.95 -4.71 -8.50
CA GLU A 121 -7.30 -5.08 -7.12
C GLU A 121 -8.81 -5.06 -6.85
N MET A 122 -9.60 -4.24 -7.60
CA MET A 122 -11.04 -4.07 -7.32
C MET A 122 -11.85 -5.36 -7.24
N PRO A 123 -11.67 -6.40 -8.07
CA PRO A 123 -12.40 -7.66 -7.92
C PRO A 123 -12.23 -8.30 -6.54
N ASN A 124 -11.03 -8.17 -5.95
CA ASN A 124 -10.75 -8.66 -4.60
C ASN A 124 -11.46 -7.82 -3.54
N VAL A 125 -11.50 -6.49 -3.71
CA VAL A 125 -12.20 -5.56 -2.81
C VAL A 125 -13.72 -5.78 -2.86
N VAL A 126 -14.28 -5.96 -4.07
CA VAL A 126 -15.71 -6.29 -4.27
C VAL A 126 -16.06 -7.60 -3.57
N THR A 127 -15.24 -8.64 -3.73
CA THR A 127 -15.44 -9.92 -3.05
C THR A 127 -15.44 -9.76 -1.53
N ALA A 128 -14.56 -8.93 -0.98
CA ALA A 128 -14.53 -8.62 0.45
C ALA A 128 -15.80 -7.91 0.91
N TYR A 129 -16.26 -6.93 0.13
CA TYR A 129 -17.50 -6.21 0.42
C TYR A 129 -18.72 -7.15 0.42
N GLU A 130 -18.90 -7.94 -0.64
CA GLU A 130 -20.02 -8.89 -0.75
C GLU A 130 -20.05 -9.89 0.41
N LYS A 131 -18.89 -10.34 0.86
CA LYS A 131 -18.79 -11.35 1.93
C LYS A 131 -19.05 -10.79 3.34
N TYR A 132 -18.67 -9.55 3.61
CA TYR A 132 -18.63 -9.02 4.97
C TYR A 132 -19.51 -7.80 5.22
N HIS A 133 -20.12 -7.20 4.17
CA HIS A 133 -20.97 -6.01 4.35
C HIS A 133 -22.10 -6.25 5.35
N ASP A 134 -22.83 -7.33 5.21
CA ASP A 134 -23.94 -7.69 6.12
C ASP A 134 -23.47 -8.06 7.54
N LYS A 135 -22.16 -8.24 7.72
CA LYS A 135 -21.54 -8.53 9.03
C LYS A 135 -20.98 -7.28 9.71
N GLY A 136 -21.19 -6.10 9.14
CA GLY A 136 -20.74 -4.84 9.73
C GLY A 136 -19.44 -4.30 9.13
N PHE A 137 -19.08 -4.70 7.89
CA PHE A 137 -18.01 -4.12 7.11
C PHE A 137 -18.57 -3.12 6.10
N ASP A 138 -17.85 -2.02 5.87
CA ASP A 138 -18.19 -1.05 4.83
C ASP A 138 -16.94 -0.51 4.15
N ILE A 139 -17.11 0.19 3.03
CA ILE A 139 -16.01 0.78 2.27
C ILE A 139 -16.33 2.23 1.94
N VAL A 140 -15.32 3.10 1.97
CA VAL A 140 -15.37 4.45 1.41
C VAL A 140 -14.21 4.60 0.45
N GLY A 141 -14.51 4.78 -0.84
CA GLY A 141 -13.51 5.01 -1.89
C GLY A 141 -13.19 6.49 -1.98
N LEU A 142 -11.95 6.88 -1.71
CA LEU A 142 -11.45 8.25 -1.92
C LEU A 142 -10.66 8.29 -3.23
N SER A 143 -11.20 9.02 -4.21
CA SER A 143 -10.65 9.01 -5.57
C SER A 143 -9.62 10.10 -5.79
N PHE A 144 -8.51 9.72 -6.41
CA PHE A 144 -7.43 10.58 -6.90
C PHE A 144 -7.63 10.99 -8.36
N ASP A 145 -8.87 10.99 -8.84
CA ASP A 145 -9.20 11.48 -10.17
C ASP A 145 -9.17 13.02 -10.23
N ASN A 146 -8.96 13.55 -11.43
CA ASN A 146 -9.06 14.97 -11.74
C ASN A 146 -10.20 15.27 -12.71
N LYS A 147 -11.01 14.26 -13.07
CA LYS A 147 -12.18 14.36 -13.93
C LYS A 147 -13.27 13.44 -13.42
N LYS A 148 -14.50 13.95 -13.38
CA LYS A 148 -15.66 13.24 -12.88
C LYS A 148 -16.08 12.08 -13.78
N GLU A 149 -16.07 12.27 -15.09
CA GLU A 149 -16.63 11.30 -16.03
C GLU A 149 -15.93 9.93 -15.99
N PRO A 150 -14.58 9.83 -16.07
CA PRO A 150 -13.92 8.52 -15.96
C PRO A 150 -14.07 7.89 -14.57
N TRP A 151 -14.08 8.70 -13.51
CA TRP A 151 -14.30 8.23 -12.14
C TRP A 151 -15.67 7.56 -12.00
N VAL A 152 -16.75 8.25 -12.37
CA VAL A 152 -18.13 7.73 -12.27
C VAL A 152 -18.32 6.49 -13.17
N LYS A 153 -17.75 6.54 -14.39
CA LYS A 153 -17.78 5.40 -15.29
C LYS A 153 -17.15 4.15 -14.68
N ASP A 154 -15.95 4.28 -14.11
CA ASP A 154 -15.25 3.14 -13.53
C ASP A 154 -15.93 2.61 -12.25
N ILE A 155 -16.57 3.46 -11.44
CA ILE A 155 -17.42 3.00 -10.31
C ILE A 155 -18.46 1.99 -10.80
N ALA A 156 -19.14 2.31 -11.89
CA ALA A 156 -20.18 1.44 -12.46
C ALA A 156 -19.60 0.19 -13.13
N GLU A 157 -18.54 0.32 -13.93
CA GLU A 157 -17.91 -0.78 -14.66
C GLU A 157 -17.26 -1.81 -13.73
N LEU A 158 -16.65 -1.35 -12.64
CA LEU A 158 -16.01 -2.21 -11.63
C LEU A 158 -16.98 -2.70 -10.55
N LYS A 159 -18.26 -2.32 -10.66
CA LYS A 159 -19.34 -2.75 -9.74
C LYS A 159 -19.03 -2.47 -8.27
N MET A 160 -18.62 -1.25 -7.99
CA MET A 160 -18.26 -0.78 -6.64
C MET A 160 -19.47 -0.14 -5.96
N PRO A 161 -20.26 -0.86 -5.12
CA PRO A 161 -21.58 -0.40 -4.64
C PRO A 161 -21.51 0.50 -3.41
N TRP A 162 -20.33 0.77 -2.89
CA TRP A 162 -20.11 1.58 -1.68
C TRP A 162 -20.02 3.07 -1.98
N THR A 163 -19.85 3.88 -0.94
CA THR A 163 -19.67 5.34 -1.05
C THR A 163 -18.36 5.71 -1.72
N HIS A 164 -18.41 6.64 -2.67
CA HIS A 164 -17.24 7.20 -3.34
C HIS A 164 -17.21 8.71 -3.19
N LEU A 165 -16.05 9.25 -2.80
CA LEU A 165 -15.84 10.68 -2.61
C LEU A 165 -14.60 11.13 -3.39
N SER A 166 -14.60 12.39 -3.82
CA SER A 166 -13.46 13.02 -4.50
C SER A 166 -13.57 14.54 -4.48
N ASP A 167 -12.43 15.22 -4.33
CA ASP A 167 -12.32 16.66 -4.57
C ASP A 167 -11.83 16.99 -6.00
N LEU A 168 -11.63 15.96 -6.82
CA LEU A 168 -11.16 16.01 -8.22
C LEU A 168 -9.83 16.77 -8.40
N LYS A 169 -8.94 16.76 -7.40
CA LYS A 169 -7.63 17.44 -7.45
C LYS A 169 -6.46 16.50 -7.76
N GLY A 170 -6.72 15.25 -8.09
CA GLY A 170 -5.69 14.26 -8.36
C GLY A 170 -4.76 14.08 -7.15
N TRP A 171 -3.45 14.13 -7.36
CA TRP A 171 -2.47 14.01 -6.26
C TRP A 171 -2.47 15.17 -5.26
N LYS A 172 -3.19 16.27 -5.53
CA LYS A 172 -3.38 17.40 -4.62
C LYS A 172 -4.67 17.30 -3.80
N THR A 173 -5.28 16.11 -3.76
CA THR A 173 -6.46 15.85 -2.95
C THR A 173 -6.14 15.99 -1.45
N VAL A 174 -7.11 16.43 -0.68
CA VAL A 174 -7.00 16.53 0.78
C VAL A 174 -6.66 15.17 1.41
N ALA A 175 -7.13 14.08 0.84
CA ALA A 175 -6.81 12.73 1.30
C ALA A 175 -5.30 12.41 1.20
N SER A 176 -4.62 12.87 0.11
CA SER A 176 -3.17 12.72 -0.04
C SER A 176 -2.40 13.46 1.04
N GLU A 177 -2.79 14.70 1.31
CA GLU A 177 -2.14 15.53 2.32
C GLU A 177 -2.33 14.98 3.73
N VAL A 178 -3.58 14.68 4.09
CA VAL A 178 -3.99 14.27 5.44
C VAL A 178 -3.39 12.91 5.82
N TYR A 179 -3.43 11.93 4.91
CA TYR A 179 -2.98 10.55 5.17
C TYR A 179 -1.60 10.22 4.60
N GLY A 180 -0.91 11.20 4.01
CA GLY A 180 0.41 11.00 3.43
C GLY A 180 0.42 9.96 2.31
N VAL A 181 -0.66 9.90 1.51
CA VAL A 181 -0.76 8.96 0.39
C VAL A 181 0.09 9.46 -0.76
N ASN A 182 1.16 8.74 -1.08
CA ASN A 182 2.11 9.07 -2.14
C ASN A 182 2.14 8.06 -3.29
N SER A 183 1.38 7.00 -3.17
CA SER A 183 1.18 5.97 -4.21
C SER A 183 -0.17 5.30 -4.01
N ILE A 184 -0.82 4.91 -5.10
CA ILE A 184 -2.06 4.11 -5.09
C ILE A 184 -1.85 2.83 -5.92
N PRO A 185 -2.57 1.74 -5.60
CA PRO A 185 -3.56 1.62 -4.53
C PRO A 185 -2.94 1.69 -3.14
N ASP A 186 -3.66 2.28 -2.18
CA ASP A 186 -3.37 2.26 -0.74
C ASP A 186 -4.70 2.23 0.01
N ASN A 187 -4.73 1.83 1.26
CA ASN A 187 -5.97 1.82 2.03
C ASN A 187 -5.70 1.84 3.54
N LEU A 188 -6.72 2.18 4.30
CA LEU A 188 -6.75 2.14 5.75
C LEU A 188 -7.90 1.25 6.19
N LEU A 189 -7.64 0.24 7.01
CA LEU A 189 -8.70 -0.48 7.70
C LEU A 189 -8.92 0.16 9.08
N ILE A 190 -10.15 0.57 9.33
CA ILE A 190 -10.53 1.35 10.51
C ILE A 190 -11.58 0.57 11.30
N ASP A 191 -11.36 0.47 12.61
CA ASP A 191 -12.26 -0.25 13.51
C ASP A 191 -13.57 0.53 13.81
N PRO A 192 -14.57 -0.10 14.47
CA PRO A 192 -15.83 0.54 14.81
C PRO A 192 -15.73 1.80 15.68
N GLN A 193 -14.59 2.02 16.35
CA GLN A 193 -14.30 3.18 17.18
C GLN A 193 -13.54 4.29 16.44
N GLY A 194 -13.19 4.06 15.17
CA GLY A 194 -12.47 5.02 14.33
C GLY A 194 -10.95 4.92 14.42
N LYS A 195 -10.40 3.87 15.01
CA LYS A 195 -8.96 3.64 15.09
C LYS A 195 -8.47 2.90 13.85
N ILE A 196 -7.40 3.38 13.25
CA ILE A 196 -6.72 2.74 12.12
C ILE A 196 -6.00 1.50 12.64
N VAL A 197 -6.36 0.32 12.16
CA VAL A 197 -5.80 -0.96 12.63
C VAL A 197 -4.83 -1.60 11.63
N ALA A 198 -4.94 -1.23 10.36
CA ALA A 198 -4.02 -1.67 9.32
C ALA A 198 -3.98 -0.68 8.15
N ARG A 199 -2.92 -0.74 7.35
CA ARG A 199 -2.77 0.04 6.12
C ARG A 199 -2.15 -0.81 5.02
N GLY A 200 -2.55 -0.55 3.77
CA GLY A 200 -1.96 -1.17 2.57
C GLY A 200 -2.32 -2.64 2.39
N LEU A 201 -3.48 -3.07 2.90
CA LEU A 201 -3.98 -4.45 2.75
C LEU A 201 -4.39 -4.71 1.29
N ARG A 202 -3.82 -5.77 0.68
CA ARG A 202 -4.10 -6.15 -0.72
C ARG A 202 -4.20 -7.66 -0.89
N ALA A 203 -4.89 -8.07 -1.96
CA ALA A 203 -5.01 -9.47 -2.35
C ALA A 203 -5.36 -10.36 -1.14
N GLN A 204 -4.63 -11.42 -0.91
CA GLN A 204 -4.89 -12.35 0.19
C GLN A 204 -4.79 -11.72 1.57
N ALA A 205 -3.91 -10.72 1.77
CA ALA A 205 -3.75 -10.05 3.08
C ALA A 205 -5.03 -9.31 3.51
N LEU A 206 -5.78 -8.72 2.58
CA LEU A 206 -7.09 -8.12 2.87
C LEU A 206 -8.10 -9.20 3.31
N GLN A 207 -8.17 -10.30 2.56
CA GLN A 207 -9.07 -11.40 2.86
C GLN A 207 -8.77 -12.06 4.22
N ASP A 208 -7.49 -12.31 4.50
CA ASP A 208 -7.04 -12.91 5.77
C ASP A 208 -7.36 -12.00 6.95
N LYS A 209 -7.13 -10.69 6.81
CA LYS A 209 -7.43 -9.73 7.87
C LYS A 209 -8.93 -9.61 8.16
N LEU A 210 -9.75 -9.57 7.12
CA LEU A 210 -11.21 -9.55 7.30
C LEU A 210 -11.74 -10.88 7.85
N LYS A 211 -11.15 -12.00 7.45
CA LYS A 211 -11.47 -13.30 8.03
C LYS A 211 -11.16 -13.36 9.54
N GLU A 212 -10.02 -12.85 9.96
CA GLU A 212 -9.63 -12.74 11.38
C GLU A 212 -10.68 -11.95 12.20
N ILE A 213 -11.26 -10.92 11.60
CA ILE A 213 -12.21 -10.01 12.27
C ILE A 213 -13.63 -10.59 12.33
N PHE A 214 -14.08 -11.28 11.27
CA PHE A 214 -15.48 -11.64 11.09
C PHE A 214 -15.78 -13.14 11.20
N GLU A 215 -14.78 -14.01 11.28
CA GLU A 215 -14.92 -15.48 11.38
C GLU A 215 -14.21 -16.04 12.62
#